data_c2515862a810ea38e7737b509033d8e4
#
_entry.id   c2515862a810ea38e7737b509033d8e4
#
_cell.length_a   1.000
_cell.length_b   1.000
_cell.length_c   1.000
_cell.angle_alpha   90.00
_cell.angle_beta   90.00
_cell.angle_gamma   90.00
#
_symmetry.space_group_name_H-M   'P 1'
#
loop_
_entity.id
_entity.type
_entity.pdbx_description
1 polymer ?
#
loop_
_entity_poly.entity_id
_entity_poly.type
_entity_poly.pdbx_seq_one_letter_code
_entity_poly.pdbx_strand_id
1 'polypeptide(L)'
;TVTGIPSSGKSDFVDQMVVGYNANYGWKTAFASPENAPTYLHAHKLMRKTWGDMPTRSDIGTDKWKQVAEHVNDNYFFIDMERYTLESVLRKGAELVKRKGIKCLVIDPFNKIRDVNANSDDVNRYTMDYLQKIETFCKKYDVLTFIVAHPTKMYKGQDGKIEEPTMYNIKGG
;
A
#
# COMPACT_ATOMS: atom_id res chain seq x y z
N THR A 1 3.61 8.91 4.62
CA THR A 1 4.05 8.69 3.23
C THR A 1 5.38 7.95 3.22
N VAL A 2 5.53 6.97 2.32
CA VAL A 2 6.77 6.23 2.08
C VAL A 2 7.25 6.55 0.67
N THR A 3 8.49 6.99 0.53
CA THR A 3 9.08 7.29 -0.78
C THR A 3 10.49 6.72 -0.91
N GLY A 4 11.02 6.70 -2.11
CA GLY A 4 12.36 6.21 -2.42
C GLY A 4 12.49 5.89 -3.91
N ILE A 5 13.70 5.69 -4.38
CA ILE A 5 13.98 5.36 -5.78
C ILE A 5 13.28 4.06 -6.19
N PRO A 6 13.03 3.80 -7.48
CA PRO A 6 12.50 2.52 -7.95
C PRO A 6 13.33 1.34 -7.41
N SER A 7 12.66 0.26 -7.08
CA SER A 7 13.26 -0.97 -6.53
C SER A 7 13.99 -0.83 -5.18
N SER A 8 13.73 0.26 -4.42
CA SER A 8 14.32 0.46 -3.07
C SER A 8 13.61 -0.31 -1.95
N GLY A 9 12.66 -1.19 -2.27
CA GLY A 9 11.96 -1.99 -1.27
C GLY A 9 10.80 -1.30 -0.54
N LYS A 10 10.28 -0.18 -1.06
CA LYS A 10 9.15 0.57 -0.42
C LYS A 10 7.96 -0.30 -0.07
N SER A 11 7.43 -1.02 -1.06
CA SER A 11 6.28 -1.92 -0.86
C SER A 11 6.61 -3.04 0.11
N ASP A 12 7.83 -3.59 0.05
CA ASP A 12 8.29 -4.62 0.96
C ASP A 12 8.41 -4.13 2.41
N PHE A 13 8.87 -2.88 2.60
CA PHE A 13 8.89 -2.21 3.90
C PHE A 13 7.46 -2.03 4.45
N VAL A 14 6.51 -1.55 3.62
CA VAL A 14 5.11 -1.40 4.04
C VAL A 14 4.49 -2.75 4.39
N ASP A 15 4.73 -3.79 3.58
CA ASP A 15 4.29 -5.15 3.87
C ASP A 15 4.83 -5.64 5.23
N GLN A 16 6.10 -5.36 5.54
CA GLN A 16 6.70 -5.72 6.83
C GLN A 16 6.04 -4.98 8.00
N MET A 17 5.74 -3.68 7.81
CA MET A 17 5.08 -2.87 8.84
C MET A 17 3.67 -3.39 9.13
N VAL A 18 2.86 -3.68 8.11
CA VAL A 18 1.48 -4.14 8.32
C VAL A 18 1.42 -5.56 8.89
N VAL A 19 2.38 -6.43 8.55
CA VAL A 19 2.52 -7.74 9.19
C VAL A 19 2.88 -7.58 10.66
N GLY A 20 3.79 -6.67 10.99
CA GLY A 20 4.11 -6.33 12.38
C GLY A 20 2.92 -5.77 13.16
N TYR A 21 2.13 -4.87 12.56
CA TYR A 21 0.90 -4.36 13.21
C TYR A 21 -0.16 -5.45 13.40
N ASN A 22 -0.30 -6.35 12.43
CA ASN A 22 -1.21 -7.47 12.60
C ASN A 22 -0.76 -8.40 13.73
N ALA A 23 0.52 -8.77 13.77
CA ALA A 23 1.07 -9.66 14.80
C ALA A 23 0.96 -9.07 16.22
N ASN A 24 1.20 -7.76 16.40
CA ASN A 24 1.25 -7.12 17.71
C ASN A 24 -0.11 -6.59 18.18
N TYR A 25 -0.98 -6.17 17.26
CA TYR A 25 -2.21 -5.45 17.58
C TYR A 25 -3.47 -6.07 16.94
N GLY A 26 -3.33 -7.13 16.15
CA GLY A 26 -4.45 -7.74 15.41
C GLY A 26 -5.03 -6.84 14.32
N TRP A 27 -4.29 -5.82 13.86
CA TRP A 27 -4.78 -4.88 12.85
C TRP A 27 -4.89 -5.53 11.48
N LYS A 28 -6.07 -5.46 10.91
CA LYS A 28 -6.33 -5.92 9.55
C LYS A 28 -6.04 -4.82 8.55
N THR A 29 -5.57 -5.20 7.37
CA THR A 29 -5.09 -4.26 6.34
C THR A 29 -5.81 -4.47 5.01
N ALA A 30 -6.17 -3.36 4.35
CA ALA A 30 -6.59 -3.37 2.95
C ALA A 30 -5.51 -2.76 2.06
N PHE A 31 -5.31 -3.33 0.87
CA PHE A 31 -4.34 -2.89 -0.12
C PHE A 31 -5.05 -2.43 -1.39
N ALA A 32 -4.81 -1.20 -1.81
CA ALA A 32 -5.10 -0.69 -3.14
C ALA A 32 -3.77 -0.56 -3.89
N SER A 33 -3.34 -1.65 -4.53
CA SER A 33 -1.99 -1.79 -5.10
C SER A 33 -2.05 -2.25 -6.56
N PRO A 34 -2.38 -1.34 -7.51
CA PRO A 34 -2.48 -1.69 -8.93
C PRO A 34 -1.17 -2.22 -9.55
N GLU A 35 -0.02 -1.95 -8.95
CA GLU A 35 1.27 -2.49 -9.42
C GLU A 35 1.58 -3.89 -8.88
N ASN A 36 0.92 -4.32 -7.82
CA ASN A 36 1.07 -5.66 -7.24
C ASN A 36 0.02 -6.66 -7.80
N ALA A 37 -0.31 -6.52 -9.07
CA ALA A 37 -1.14 -7.49 -9.78
C ALA A 37 -0.28 -8.63 -10.35
N PRO A 38 -0.80 -9.87 -10.37
CA PRO A 38 -2.06 -10.30 -9.78
C PRO A 38 -1.99 -10.43 -8.25
N THR A 39 -3.12 -10.21 -7.57
CA THR A 39 -3.22 -10.09 -6.11
C THR A 39 -2.72 -11.32 -5.35
N TYR A 40 -2.81 -12.52 -5.94
CA TYR A 40 -2.33 -13.74 -5.32
C TYR A 40 -0.80 -13.73 -5.09
N LEU A 41 -0.03 -13.05 -5.94
CA LEU A 41 1.43 -12.92 -5.73
C LEU A 41 1.72 -12.04 -4.50
N HIS A 42 0.94 -11.00 -4.28
CA HIS A 42 1.05 -10.18 -3.08
C HIS A 42 0.64 -10.98 -1.82
N ALA A 43 -0.46 -11.73 -1.90
CA ALA A 43 -0.86 -12.62 -0.81
C ALA A 43 0.25 -13.61 -0.44
N HIS A 44 0.94 -14.21 -1.42
CA HIS A 44 2.08 -15.09 -1.16
C HIS A 44 3.27 -14.37 -0.50
N LYS A 45 3.52 -13.11 -0.84
CA LYS A 45 4.56 -12.31 -0.13
C LYS A 45 4.19 -12.13 1.35
N LEU A 46 2.93 -11.81 1.63
CA LEU A 46 2.43 -11.67 3.00
C LEU A 46 2.47 -13.00 3.76
N MET A 47 2.11 -14.12 3.10
CA MET A 47 2.26 -15.45 3.71
C MET A 47 3.70 -15.73 4.14
N ARG A 48 4.68 -15.43 3.29
CA ARG A 48 6.10 -15.62 3.62
C ARG A 48 6.53 -14.79 4.82
N LYS A 49 6.10 -13.53 4.89
CA LYS A 49 6.40 -12.64 6.02
C LYS A 49 5.72 -13.10 7.31
N THR A 50 4.51 -13.60 7.22
CA THR A 50 3.76 -14.14 8.36
C THR A 50 4.34 -15.48 8.83
N TRP A 51 4.88 -16.29 7.91
CA TRP A 51 5.52 -17.57 8.25
C TRP A 51 6.78 -17.41 9.11
N GLY A 52 7.50 -16.30 8.89
CA GLY A 52 8.77 -16.00 9.56
C GLY A 52 10.00 -16.51 8.83
N ASP A 53 9.91 -17.69 8.19
CA ASP A 53 10.94 -18.31 7.38
C ASP A 53 10.49 -18.48 5.93
N MET A 54 11.38 -18.89 5.03
CA MET A 54 11.01 -19.19 3.64
C MET A 54 10.33 -20.57 3.58
N PRO A 55 9.00 -20.63 3.28
CA PRO A 55 8.36 -21.90 3.07
C PRO A 55 8.97 -22.61 1.85
N THR A 56 9.20 -23.90 1.99
CA THR A 56 9.71 -24.79 0.95
C THR A 56 8.55 -25.48 0.22
N ARG A 57 8.86 -26.23 -0.86
CA ARG A 57 7.84 -27.01 -1.55
C ARG A 57 7.18 -28.07 -0.66
N SER A 58 7.92 -28.62 0.30
CA SER A 58 7.42 -29.61 1.26
C SER A 58 6.43 -29.02 2.29
N ASP A 59 6.42 -27.72 2.47
CA ASP A 59 5.50 -27.05 3.39
C ASP A 59 4.11 -26.85 2.78
N ILE A 60 4.02 -26.89 1.43
CA ILE A 60 2.75 -26.70 0.71
C ILE A 60 1.79 -27.82 1.07
N GLY A 61 0.59 -27.45 1.55
CA GLY A 61 -0.46 -28.39 1.94
C GLY A 61 -0.35 -28.91 3.37
N THR A 62 0.71 -28.57 4.11
CA THR A 62 0.81 -28.85 5.55
C THR A 62 -0.23 -28.06 6.33
N ASP A 63 -0.52 -28.48 7.55
CA ASP A 63 -1.47 -27.79 8.43
C ASP A 63 -0.99 -26.37 8.76
N LYS A 64 0.33 -26.18 8.95
CA LYS A 64 0.91 -24.84 9.12
C LYS A 64 0.68 -23.96 7.88
N TRP A 65 0.87 -24.51 6.68
CA TRP A 65 0.58 -23.80 5.43
C TRP A 65 -0.88 -23.33 5.35
N LYS A 66 -1.83 -24.21 5.67
CA LYS A 66 -3.26 -23.89 5.70
C LYS A 66 -3.58 -22.80 6.71
N GLN A 67 -3.05 -22.93 7.94
CA GLN A 67 -3.23 -21.92 9.00
C GLN A 67 -2.72 -20.53 8.57
N VAL A 68 -1.53 -20.45 7.96
CA VAL A 68 -0.99 -19.18 7.49
C VAL A 68 -1.80 -18.62 6.32
N ALA A 69 -2.26 -19.47 5.41
CA ALA A 69 -3.12 -19.05 4.29
C ALA A 69 -4.46 -18.50 4.79
N GLU A 70 -5.10 -19.18 5.74
CA GLU A 70 -6.33 -18.73 6.40
C GLU A 70 -6.09 -17.40 7.14
N HIS A 71 -4.99 -17.30 7.90
CA HIS A 71 -4.61 -16.06 8.59
C HIS A 71 -4.47 -14.90 7.62
N VAL A 72 -3.77 -15.09 6.50
CA VAL A 72 -3.60 -14.05 5.47
C VAL A 72 -4.94 -13.66 4.86
N ASN A 73 -5.79 -14.63 4.53
CA ASN A 73 -7.12 -14.40 3.97
C ASN A 73 -8.05 -13.63 4.92
N ASP A 74 -7.91 -13.84 6.23
CA ASP A 74 -8.76 -13.21 7.25
C ASP A 74 -8.30 -11.80 7.65
N ASN A 75 -7.04 -11.45 7.36
CA ASN A 75 -6.42 -10.23 7.85
C ASN A 75 -5.98 -9.25 6.76
N TYR A 76 -5.81 -9.71 5.51
CA TYR A 76 -5.34 -8.86 4.41
C TYR A 76 -6.32 -8.90 3.24
N PHE A 77 -6.82 -7.74 2.85
CA PHE A 77 -7.85 -7.57 1.83
C PHE A 77 -7.30 -6.80 0.64
N PHE A 78 -7.53 -7.29 -0.56
CA PHE A 78 -7.06 -6.66 -1.78
C PHE A 78 -8.22 -5.95 -2.48
N ILE A 79 -8.09 -4.64 -2.66
CA ILE A 79 -9.01 -3.83 -3.44
C ILE A 79 -8.57 -3.97 -4.88
N ASP A 80 -9.26 -4.81 -5.63
CA ASP A 80 -9.02 -5.04 -7.05
C ASP A 80 -10.14 -4.42 -7.88
N MET A 81 -9.78 -3.59 -8.86
CA MET A 81 -10.71 -2.80 -9.67
C MET A 81 -10.13 -2.58 -11.06
N GLU A 82 -10.97 -2.54 -12.08
CA GLU A 82 -10.55 -2.20 -13.44
C GLU A 82 -9.97 -0.78 -13.53
N ARG A 83 -10.56 0.15 -12.77
CA ARG A 83 -10.11 1.55 -12.71
C ARG A 83 -10.00 2.02 -11.27
N TYR A 84 -8.79 2.45 -10.92
CA TYR A 84 -8.51 2.99 -9.59
C TYR A 84 -8.69 4.50 -9.57
N THR A 85 -9.67 4.98 -8.81
CA THR A 85 -9.80 6.39 -8.41
C THR A 85 -9.69 6.49 -6.90
N LEU A 86 -9.25 7.63 -6.36
CA LEU A 86 -9.18 7.81 -4.91
C LEU A 86 -10.54 7.59 -4.25
N GLU A 87 -11.60 8.14 -4.84
CA GLU A 87 -12.95 8.01 -4.33
C GLU A 87 -13.39 6.54 -4.25
N SER A 88 -13.13 5.76 -5.31
CA SER A 88 -13.50 4.34 -5.34
C SER A 88 -12.70 3.53 -4.31
N VAL A 89 -11.40 3.83 -4.13
CA VAL A 89 -10.54 3.21 -3.12
C VAL A 89 -11.03 3.53 -1.72
N LEU A 90 -11.29 4.80 -1.39
CA LEU A 90 -11.77 5.20 -0.07
C LEU A 90 -13.16 4.65 0.24
N ARG A 91 -14.05 4.55 -0.76
CA ARG A 91 -15.36 3.92 -0.61
C ARG A 91 -15.22 2.43 -0.27
N LYS A 92 -14.37 1.69 -0.99
CA LYS A 92 -14.07 0.28 -0.69
C LYS A 92 -13.39 0.11 0.65
N GLY A 93 -12.46 1.00 1.00
CA GLY A 93 -11.85 1.06 2.33
C GLY A 93 -12.92 1.21 3.44
N ALA A 94 -13.87 2.12 3.27
CA ALA A 94 -14.96 2.32 4.22
C ALA A 94 -15.88 1.08 4.36
N GLU A 95 -16.16 0.36 3.26
CA GLU A 95 -16.87 -0.91 3.31
C GLU A 95 -16.09 -1.96 4.12
N LEU A 96 -14.77 -2.05 3.90
CA LEU A 96 -13.91 -3.00 4.60
C LEU A 96 -13.74 -2.65 6.09
N VAL A 97 -13.70 -1.35 6.45
CA VAL A 97 -13.77 -0.95 7.86
C VAL A 97 -15.04 -1.50 8.52
N LYS A 98 -16.20 -1.28 7.91
CA LYS A 98 -17.49 -1.69 8.48
C LYS A 98 -17.67 -3.22 8.54
N ARG A 99 -17.20 -3.94 7.51
CA ARG A 99 -17.45 -5.37 7.35
C ARG A 99 -16.36 -6.25 7.97
N LYS A 100 -15.12 -5.79 7.94
CA LYS A 100 -13.94 -6.59 8.30
C LYS A 100 -13.13 -6.00 9.44
N GLY A 101 -13.40 -4.73 9.80
CA GLY A 101 -12.69 -4.04 10.87
C GLY A 101 -11.24 -3.71 10.51
N ILE A 102 -10.95 -3.36 9.25
CA ILE A 102 -9.59 -2.97 8.90
C ILE A 102 -9.16 -1.72 9.68
N LYS A 103 -7.89 -1.68 10.05
CA LYS A 103 -7.24 -0.56 10.74
C LYS A 103 -6.11 0.05 9.91
N CYS A 104 -5.72 -0.59 8.82
CA CYS A 104 -4.76 -0.08 7.87
C CYS A 104 -5.32 -0.06 6.45
N LEU A 105 -5.01 1.00 5.70
CA LEU A 105 -5.21 1.09 4.25
C LEU A 105 -3.85 1.40 3.60
N VAL A 106 -3.47 0.64 2.60
CA VAL A 106 -2.25 0.86 1.81
C VAL A 106 -2.64 1.32 0.41
N ILE A 107 -2.08 2.43 -0.04
CA ILE A 107 -2.20 2.99 -1.38
C ILE A 107 -0.81 2.91 -2.04
N ASP A 108 -0.63 2.00 -3.00
CA ASP A 108 0.69 1.69 -3.59
C ASP A 108 0.61 1.43 -5.12
N PRO A 109 1.09 2.35 -5.93
CA PRO A 109 1.52 3.70 -5.60
C PRO A 109 0.42 4.75 -5.78
N PHE A 110 0.55 5.85 -5.07
CA PHE A 110 -0.33 7.03 -5.14
C PHE A 110 -0.55 7.56 -6.56
N ASN A 111 0.50 7.62 -7.38
CA ASN A 111 0.44 8.19 -8.72
C ASN A 111 -0.31 7.31 -9.75
N LYS A 112 -0.65 6.08 -9.42
CA LYS A 112 -1.52 5.20 -10.24
C LYS A 112 -3.01 5.31 -9.87
N ILE A 113 -3.31 5.92 -8.73
CA ILE A 113 -4.68 6.10 -8.24
C ILE A 113 -5.05 7.56 -8.45
N ARG A 114 -5.66 7.86 -9.61
CA ARG A 114 -5.98 9.22 -10.02
C ARG A 114 -7.45 9.54 -9.80
N ASP A 115 -7.72 10.79 -9.43
CA ASP A 115 -9.09 11.32 -9.49
C ASP A 115 -9.51 11.57 -10.94
N VAL A 116 -10.78 11.30 -11.27
CA VAL A 116 -11.30 11.38 -12.65
C VAL A 116 -11.28 12.82 -13.16
N ASN A 117 -11.36 13.80 -12.27
CA ASN A 117 -11.48 15.22 -12.53
C ASN A 117 -10.16 16.00 -12.35
N ALA A 118 -9.02 15.32 -12.31
CA ALA A 118 -7.72 15.98 -12.22
C ALA A 118 -7.39 16.72 -13.52
N ASN A 119 -7.87 17.95 -13.65
CA ASN A 119 -7.34 18.89 -14.63
C ASN A 119 -5.91 19.26 -14.20
N SER A 120 -4.97 19.04 -15.10
CA SER A 120 -3.53 18.99 -14.84
C SER A 120 -2.85 20.34 -14.61
N ASP A 121 -3.58 21.45 -14.55
CA ASP A 121 -2.97 22.78 -14.55
C ASP A 121 -2.43 23.21 -13.17
N ASP A 122 -2.89 22.57 -12.07
CA ASP A 122 -2.36 22.81 -10.73
C ASP A 122 -2.13 21.48 -9.97
N VAL A 123 -0.96 20.90 -10.18
CA VAL A 123 -0.55 19.62 -9.55
C VAL A 123 -0.51 19.73 -8.03
N ASN A 124 -0.13 20.89 -7.49
CA ASN A 124 -0.01 21.10 -6.05
C ASN A 124 -1.39 21.12 -5.40
N ARG A 125 -2.34 21.86 -5.99
CA ARG A 125 -3.71 21.90 -5.49
C ARG A 125 -4.35 20.52 -5.54
N TYR A 126 -4.18 19.80 -6.64
CA TYR A 126 -4.66 18.42 -6.75
C TYR A 126 -4.09 17.50 -5.65
N THR A 127 -2.80 17.60 -5.38
CA THR A 127 -2.15 16.79 -4.35
C THR A 127 -2.67 17.14 -2.96
N MET A 128 -2.85 18.43 -2.65
CA MET A 128 -3.42 18.87 -1.38
C MET A 128 -4.85 18.34 -1.19
N ASP A 129 -5.72 18.48 -2.19
CA ASP A 129 -7.10 17.96 -2.14
C ASP A 129 -7.13 16.43 -1.95
N TYR A 130 -6.21 15.73 -2.62
CA TYR A 130 -6.05 14.28 -2.50
C TYR A 130 -5.67 13.88 -1.07
N LEU A 131 -4.66 14.52 -0.49
CA LEU A 131 -4.21 14.26 0.87
C LEU A 131 -5.28 14.62 1.91
N GLN A 132 -6.01 15.71 1.71
CA GLN A 132 -7.12 16.12 2.58
C GLN A 132 -8.26 15.09 2.59
N LYS A 133 -8.60 14.51 1.43
CA LYS A 133 -9.60 13.43 1.36
C LYS A 133 -9.15 12.19 2.17
N ILE A 134 -7.87 11.82 2.05
CA ILE A 134 -7.30 10.70 2.84
C ILE A 134 -7.31 11.03 4.33
N GLU A 135 -6.87 12.21 4.72
CA GLU A 135 -6.87 12.64 6.12
C GLU A 135 -8.28 12.59 6.73
N THR A 136 -9.27 13.10 5.98
CA THR A 136 -10.68 13.04 6.38
C THR A 136 -11.15 11.60 6.57
N PHE A 137 -10.77 10.70 5.65
CA PHE A 137 -11.06 9.27 5.77
C PHE A 137 -10.41 8.66 7.01
N CYS A 138 -9.11 8.94 7.24
CA CYS A 138 -8.38 8.43 8.40
C CYS A 138 -9.05 8.85 9.72
N LYS A 139 -9.40 10.14 9.86
CA LYS A 139 -10.06 10.67 11.05
C LYS A 139 -11.47 10.07 11.25
N LYS A 140 -12.25 9.97 10.17
CA LYS A 140 -13.62 9.47 10.22
C LYS A 140 -13.72 8.00 10.63
N TYR A 141 -12.80 7.18 10.17
CA TYR A 141 -12.83 5.72 10.34
C TYR A 141 -11.80 5.18 11.30
N ASP A 142 -10.97 6.03 11.89
CA ASP A 142 -9.86 5.64 12.77
C ASP A 142 -8.95 4.59 12.11
N VAL A 143 -8.45 4.93 10.91
CA VAL A 143 -7.63 4.06 10.05
C VAL A 143 -6.29 4.72 9.77
N LEU A 144 -5.21 3.99 9.92
CA LEU A 144 -3.88 4.38 9.44
C LEU A 144 -3.79 4.17 7.92
N THR A 145 -3.40 5.20 7.16
CA THR A 145 -3.18 5.06 5.72
C THR A 145 -1.71 5.21 5.36
N PHE A 146 -1.14 4.17 4.73
CA PHE A 146 0.16 4.23 4.07
C PHE A 146 -0.01 4.70 2.63
N ILE A 147 0.75 5.72 2.25
CA ILE A 147 0.83 6.23 0.89
C ILE A 147 2.23 5.97 0.38
N VAL A 148 2.36 5.12 -0.64
CA VAL A 148 3.63 4.90 -1.34
C VAL A 148 3.68 5.84 -2.54
N ALA A 149 4.67 6.72 -2.57
CA ALA A 149 4.85 7.70 -3.62
C ALA A 149 6.18 7.46 -4.35
N HIS A 150 6.14 7.52 -5.69
CA HIS A 150 7.37 7.56 -6.47
C HIS A 150 7.88 9.01 -6.53
N PRO A 151 9.20 9.22 -6.36
CA PRO A 151 9.79 10.54 -6.52
C PRO A 151 9.66 10.99 -7.98
N THR A 152 9.77 12.30 -8.21
CA THR A 152 9.97 12.86 -9.55
C THR A 152 11.25 12.28 -10.16
N LYS A 153 11.42 12.40 -11.49
CA LYS A 153 12.65 11.93 -12.16
C LYS A 153 13.86 12.58 -11.47
N MET A 154 14.67 11.72 -10.87
CA MET A 154 15.92 12.15 -10.26
C MET A 154 17.03 12.03 -11.28
N TYR A 155 17.85 13.07 -11.38
CA TYR A 155 19.01 13.07 -12.24
C TYR A 155 20.20 12.44 -11.51
N LYS A 156 21.08 11.77 -12.25
CA LYS A 156 22.36 11.36 -11.71
C LYS A 156 23.22 12.60 -11.50
N GLY A 157 23.81 12.72 -10.33
CA GLY A 157 24.83 13.72 -10.05
C GLY A 157 26.06 13.54 -10.96
N GLN A 158 26.98 14.48 -10.91
CA GLN A 158 28.24 14.42 -11.68
C GLN A 158 29.10 13.20 -11.34
N ASP A 159 28.92 12.65 -10.13
CA ASP A 159 29.54 11.42 -9.65
C ASP A 159 28.84 10.12 -10.14
N GLY A 160 27.80 10.25 -10.96
CA GLY A 160 27.02 9.13 -11.48
C GLY A 160 26.05 8.49 -10.48
N LYS A 161 25.99 8.99 -9.23
CA LYS A 161 25.07 8.51 -8.20
C LYS A 161 23.75 9.25 -8.30
N ILE A 162 22.68 8.55 -7.97
CA ILE A 162 21.34 9.16 -7.79
C ILE A 162 21.31 9.66 -6.34
N GLU A 163 21.05 10.96 -6.14
CA GLU A 163 20.88 11.53 -4.82
C GLU A 163 19.68 10.88 -4.10
N GLU A 164 19.74 10.80 -2.77
CA GLU A 164 18.61 10.31 -1.98
C GLU A 164 17.42 11.27 -2.14
N PRO A 165 16.19 10.74 -2.36
CA PRO A 165 15.01 11.59 -2.51
C PRO A 165 14.74 12.35 -1.21
N THR A 166 14.65 13.65 -1.32
CA THR A 166 14.14 14.53 -0.25
C THR A 166 12.64 14.71 -0.38
N MET A 167 12.00 15.36 0.63
CA MET A 167 10.57 15.70 0.55
C MET A 167 10.22 16.57 -0.68
N TYR A 168 11.16 17.36 -1.18
CA TYR A 168 10.98 18.19 -2.39
C TYR A 168 10.98 17.39 -3.70
N ASN A 169 11.45 16.16 -3.68
CA ASN A 169 11.47 15.28 -4.84
C ASN A 169 10.18 14.45 -4.99
N ILE A 170 9.27 14.54 -4.02
CA ILE A 170 7.95 13.91 -4.11
C ILE A 170 7.08 14.82 -4.99
N LYS A 171 6.50 14.25 -6.06
CA LYS A 171 5.64 15.01 -6.98
C LYS A 171 4.43 15.55 -6.21
N GLY A 172 4.35 16.89 -6.07
CA GLY A 172 3.31 17.58 -5.30
C GLY A 172 3.73 17.92 -3.87
N GLY A 173 5.02 17.77 -3.50
CA GLY A 173 5.61 18.27 -2.25
C GLY A 173 6.16 19.67 -2.43
#